data_1259303143441fbb84ec8b330d3ccfd4
#
_entry.id   1259303143441fbb84ec8b330d3ccfd4
#
_cell.length_a   1.000
_cell.length_b   1.000
_cell.length_c   1.000
_cell.angle_alpha   90.00
_cell.angle_beta   90.00
_cell.angle_gamma   90.00
#
_symmetry.space_group_name_H-M   'P 1'
#
loop_
_entity.id
_entity.type
_entity.pdbx_description
1 polymer ?
#
loop_
_entity_poly.entity_id
_entity_poly.type
_entity_poly.pdbx_seq_one_letter_code
_entity_poly.pdbx_strand_id
1 'polypeptide(L)'
;FDDFAGNFEALKKAKCLITDNSGISIEYMLIFKRPAIYYGEFDKIHNEKFDMYKNLNTIDDLVKNKFGYKIYTDQINNINYVINKSILEFKKNEIDKFLNENFYNYGKTVKFFDNNFSKIFN
;
A
#
# COMPACT_ATOMS: atom_id res chain seq x y z
N PHE A 1 10.65 15.64 17.52
CA PHE A 1 10.28 14.22 17.30
C PHE A 1 8.78 14.18 17.31
N ASP A 2 8.18 13.94 16.13
CA ASP A 2 6.74 13.75 16.06
C ASP A 2 6.40 12.44 16.76
N ASP A 3 5.46 12.51 17.68
CA ASP A 3 4.87 11.33 18.28
C ASP A 3 4.30 10.43 17.18
N PHE A 4 4.37 9.12 17.34
CA PHE A 4 3.83 8.13 16.41
C PHE A 4 2.35 8.43 16.03
N ALA A 5 1.59 9.01 16.96
CA ALA A 5 0.25 9.52 16.72
C ALA A 5 0.20 10.68 15.70
N GLY A 6 1.22 11.55 15.68
CA GLY A 6 1.32 12.67 14.72
C GLY A 6 1.47 12.20 13.29
N ASN A 7 2.26 11.15 13.07
CA ASN A 7 2.45 10.57 11.73
C ASN A 7 1.16 9.96 11.17
N PHE A 8 0.38 9.26 11.99
CA PHE A 8 -0.89 8.68 11.57
C PHE A 8 -1.92 9.75 11.20
N GLU A 9 -2.03 10.81 12.00
CA GLU A 9 -2.93 11.92 11.70
C GLU A 9 -2.51 12.69 10.42
N ALA A 10 -1.22 12.82 10.16
CA ALA A 10 -0.73 13.40 8.92
C ALA A 10 -1.12 12.54 7.71
N LEU A 11 -0.91 11.22 7.77
CA LEU A 11 -1.32 10.28 6.72
C LEU A 11 -2.84 10.31 6.49
N LYS A 12 -3.63 10.37 7.56
CA LYS A 12 -5.08 10.45 7.48
C LYS A 12 -5.58 11.71 6.77
N LYS A 13 -4.86 12.84 6.89
CA LYS A 13 -5.20 14.12 6.24
C LYS A 13 -4.64 14.22 4.82
N ALA A 14 -3.57 13.52 4.50
CA ALA A 14 -2.93 13.59 3.18
C ALA A 14 -3.86 13.09 2.08
N LYS A 15 -3.89 13.75 0.92
CA LYS A 15 -4.69 13.35 -0.25
C LYS A 15 -3.99 12.30 -1.11
N CYS A 16 -2.67 12.27 -1.07
CA CYS A 16 -1.81 11.24 -1.67
C CYS A 16 -0.53 11.10 -0.83
N LEU A 17 0.19 10.00 -1.01
CA LEU A 17 1.50 9.75 -0.43
C LEU A 17 2.53 9.71 -1.56
N ILE A 18 3.67 10.41 -1.40
CA ILE A 18 4.83 10.29 -2.29
C ILE A 18 5.91 9.56 -1.51
N THR A 19 6.47 8.51 -2.09
CA THR A 19 7.41 7.61 -1.41
C THR A 19 8.42 6.99 -2.37
N ASP A 20 9.50 6.46 -1.81
CA ASP A 20 10.60 5.79 -2.48
C ASP A 20 10.46 4.26 -2.54
N ASN A 21 9.29 3.70 -2.56
CA ASN A 21 9.04 2.26 -2.49
C ASN A 21 8.96 1.69 -1.05
N SER A 22 8.57 2.49 -0.07
CA SER A 22 8.36 2.05 1.31
C SER A 22 7.06 1.25 1.49
N GLY A 23 7.07 0.25 2.39
CA GLY A 23 5.90 -0.56 2.74
C GLY A 23 4.70 0.24 3.26
N ILE A 24 4.95 1.40 3.90
CA ILE A 24 3.88 2.31 4.36
C ILE A 24 2.91 2.72 3.25
N SER A 25 3.35 2.71 2.00
CA SER A 25 2.51 3.04 0.86
C SER A 25 1.38 2.02 0.63
N ILE A 26 1.66 0.75 0.91
CA ILE A 26 0.67 -0.32 0.80
C ILE A 26 -0.43 -0.11 1.84
N GLU A 27 -0.01 0.07 3.10
CA GLU A 27 -0.93 0.36 4.20
C GLU A 27 -1.74 1.62 3.93
N TYR A 28 -1.08 2.69 3.44
CA TYR A 28 -1.73 3.94 3.10
C TYR A 28 -2.83 3.75 2.03
N MET A 29 -2.52 3.08 0.93
CA MET A 29 -3.49 2.84 -0.13
C MET A 29 -4.67 1.98 0.33
N LEU A 30 -4.40 0.93 1.11
CA LEU A 30 -5.43 -0.01 1.54
C LEU A 30 -6.31 0.54 2.67
N ILE A 31 -5.73 1.27 3.64
CA ILE A 31 -6.45 1.81 4.80
C ILE A 31 -7.19 3.10 4.43
N PHE A 32 -6.48 4.07 3.84
CA PHE A 32 -7.06 5.38 3.56
C PHE A 32 -7.76 5.46 2.22
N LYS A 33 -7.61 4.45 1.36
CA LYS A 33 -8.18 4.38 0.00
C LYS A 33 -7.83 5.61 -0.82
N ARG A 34 -6.53 5.92 -0.83
CA ARG A 34 -5.93 7.08 -1.50
C ARG A 34 -4.66 6.67 -2.24
N PRO A 35 -4.28 7.39 -3.32
CA PRO A 35 -3.15 7.00 -4.14
C PRO A 35 -1.81 7.16 -3.44
N ALA A 36 -0.88 6.25 -3.75
CA ALA A 36 0.55 6.43 -3.50
C ALA A 36 1.28 6.60 -4.83
N ILE A 37 2.26 7.52 -4.85
CA ILE A 37 3.11 7.83 -5.99
C ILE A 37 4.52 7.41 -5.62
N TYR A 38 5.08 6.48 -6.40
CA TYR A 38 6.43 5.97 -6.23
C TYR A 38 7.40 6.81 -7.05
N TYR A 39 8.39 7.39 -6.36
CA TYR A 39 9.44 8.19 -6.97
C TYR A 39 10.75 7.41 -7.04
N GLY A 40 11.37 7.39 -8.22
CA GLY A 40 12.67 6.76 -8.45
C GLY A 40 12.58 5.41 -9.17
N GLU A 41 13.76 4.86 -9.47
CA GLU A 41 13.91 3.67 -10.32
C GLU A 41 14.32 2.40 -9.56
N PHE A 42 14.45 2.48 -8.23
CA PHE A 42 15.07 1.42 -7.45
C PHE A 42 14.06 0.44 -6.85
N ASP A 43 14.16 -0.78 -7.28
CA ASP A 43 13.66 -1.90 -6.49
C ASP A 43 14.63 -2.12 -5.32
N LYS A 44 14.16 -1.97 -4.09
CA LYS A 44 14.95 -2.26 -2.88
C LYS A 44 15.11 -3.77 -2.75
N ILE A 45 16.12 -4.33 -3.41
CA ILE A 45 16.48 -5.73 -3.30
C ILE A 45 17.37 -5.90 -2.07
N HIS A 46 16.81 -6.40 -0.97
CA HIS A 46 17.55 -6.65 0.28
C HIS A 46 17.97 -8.10 0.47
N ASN A 47 17.55 -9.00 -0.42
CA ASN A 47 17.80 -10.43 -0.30
C ASN A 47 18.72 -10.90 -1.42
N GLU A 48 19.88 -11.45 -1.08
CA GLU A 48 20.85 -12.04 -2.03
C GLU A 48 20.24 -13.16 -2.88
N LYS A 49 19.19 -13.82 -2.35
CA LYS A 49 18.45 -14.89 -3.05
C LYS A 49 17.21 -14.39 -3.79
N PHE A 50 17.09 -13.06 -3.99
CA PHE A 50 15.92 -12.46 -4.63
C PHE A 50 15.62 -13.07 -6.00
N ASP A 51 16.66 -13.41 -6.77
CA ASP A 51 16.49 -14.01 -8.09
C ASP A 51 15.72 -15.35 -8.08
N MET A 52 15.71 -16.07 -6.97
CA MET A 52 14.92 -17.29 -6.80
C MET A 52 13.41 -16.99 -6.67
N TYR A 53 13.06 -15.79 -6.26
CA TYR A 53 11.69 -15.38 -5.91
C TYR A 53 11.11 -14.32 -6.85
N LYS A 54 11.88 -13.81 -7.82
CA LYS A 54 11.45 -12.73 -8.72
C LYS A 54 10.22 -13.04 -9.56
N ASN A 55 9.86 -14.31 -9.68
CA ASN A 55 8.65 -14.74 -10.38
C ASN A 55 7.43 -14.85 -9.45
N LEU A 56 7.59 -14.61 -8.15
CA LEU A 56 6.48 -14.60 -7.20
C LEU A 56 5.86 -13.19 -7.17
N ASN A 57 4.60 -13.11 -7.55
CA ASN A 57 3.82 -11.90 -7.35
C ASN A 57 3.48 -11.77 -5.87
N THR A 58 4.18 -10.91 -5.16
CA THR A 58 3.84 -10.59 -3.77
C THR A 58 2.57 -9.75 -3.70
N ILE A 59 1.93 -9.71 -2.53
CA ILE A 59 0.78 -8.83 -2.33
C ILE A 59 1.15 -7.36 -2.55
N ASP A 60 2.38 -6.99 -2.19
CA ASP A 60 2.92 -5.64 -2.39
C ASP A 60 2.98 -5.30 -3.87
N ASP A 61 3.49 -6.22 -4.71
CA ASP A 61 3.55 -6.02 -6.16
C ASP A 61 2.16 -5.88 -6.76
N LEU A 62 1.22 -6.72 -6.32
CA LEU A 62 -0.17 -6.63 -6.77
C LEU A 62 -0.80 -5.29 -6.43
N VAL A 63 -0.62 -4.79 -5.20
CA VAL A 63 -1.15 -3.50 -4.75
C VAL A 63 -0.50 -2.35 -5.51
N LYS A 64 0.84 -2.35 -5.60
CA LYS A 64 1.60 -1.31 -6.30
C LYS A 64 1.23 -1.23 -7.78
N ASN A 65 1.12 -2.37 -8.45
CA ASN A 65 0.81 -2.41 -9.87
C ASN A 65 -0.65 -2.03 -10.17
N LYS A 66 -1.56 -2.35 -9.26
CA LYS A 66 -2.99 -2.08 -9.45
C LYS A 66 -3.40 -0.66 -9.05
N PHE A 67 -2.83 -0.14 -7.97
CA PHE A 67 -3.29 1.09 -7.31
C PHE A 67 -2.24 2.19 -7.21
N GLY A 68 -0.95 1.86 -7.41
CA GLY A 68 0.15 2.80 -7.34
C GLY A 68 0.35 3.57 -8.63
N TYR A 69 0.98 4.73 -8.51
CA TYR A 69 1.44 5.55 -9.63
C TYR A 69 2.96 5.66 -9.57
N LYS A 70 3.62 5.77 -10.72
CA LYS A 70 5.07 5.94 -10.78
C LYS A 70 5.41 7.28 -11.40
N ILE A 71 6.46 7.91 -10.89
CA ILE A 71 7.10 9.08 -11.50
C ILE A 71 8.61 8.86 -11.52
N TYR A 72 9.20 9.00 -12.68
CA TYR A 72 10.66 8.86 -12.87
C TYR A 72 11.35 10.20 -12.68
N THR A 73 12.68 10.16 -12.45
CA THR A 73 13.49 11.34 -12.13
C THR A 73 13.41 12.41 -13.22
N ASP A 74 13.38 12.03 -14.49
CA ASP A 74 13.23 12.92 -15.65
C ASP A 74 11.84 13.58 -15.74
N GLN A 75 10.85 13.02 -15.04
CA GLN A 75 9.46 13.49 -15.03
C GLN A 75 9.14 14.38 -13.82
N ILE A 76 10.09 14.70 -12.97
CA ILE A 76 9.86 15.44 -11.72
C ILE A 76 9.17 16.79 -11.94
N ASN A 77 9.44 17.45 -13.07
CA ASN A 77 8.82 18.71 -13.43
C ASN A 77 7.30 18.59 -13.66
N ASN A 78 6.80 17.38 -13.87
CA ASN A 78 5.40 17.06 -14.08
C ASN A 78 4.70 16.56 -12.80
N ILE A 79 5.34 16.64 -11.64
CA ILE A 79 4.84 16.05 -10.39
C ILE A 79 3.43 16.52 -10.03
N ASN A 80 3.14 17.80 -10.22
CA ASN A 80 1.79 18.35 -9.95
C ASN A 80 0.72 17.72 -10.84
N TYR A 81 1.05 17.44 -12.08
CA TYR A 81 0.14 16.75 -12.99
C TYR A 81 -0.10 15.31 -12.52
N VAL A 82 0.97 14.58 -12.15
CA VAL A 82 0.86 13.20 -11.65
C VAL A 82 0.05 13.13 -10.36
N ILE A 83 0.27 14.07 -9.41
CA ILE A 83 -0.51 14.16 -8.18
C ILE A 83 -2.00 14.32 -8.49
N ASN A 84 -2.36 15.32 -9.29
CA ASN A 84 -3.75 15.58 -9.62
C ASN A 84 -4.39 14.40 -10.36
N LYS A 85 -3.69 13.83 -11.33
CA LYS A 85 -4.14 12.65 -12.07
C LYS A 85 -4.36 11.46 -11.14
N SER A 86 -3.41 11.18 -10.25
CA SER A 86 -3.52 10.06 -9.32
C SER A 86 -4.73 10.19 -8.39
N ILE A 87 -5.01 11.40 -7.89
CA ILE A 87 -6.18 11.65 -7.02
C ILE A 87 -7.49 11.47 -7.79
N LEU A 88 -7.56 11.93 -9.03
CA LEU A 88 -8.77 11.85 -9.85
C LEU A 88 -9.08 10.44 -10.34
N GLU A 89 -8.04 9.69 -10.74
CA GLU A 89 -8.18 8.38 -11.37
C GLU A 89 -8.10 7.20 -10.37
N PHE A 90 -7.85 7.48 -9.09
CA PHE A 90 -7.69 6.42 -8.09
C PHE A 90 -8.95 5.58 -7.94
N LYS A 91 -8.79 4.28 -8.12
CA LYS A 91 -9.89 3.30 -8.13
C LYS A 91 -10.32 2.87 -6.73
N LYS A 92 -10.76 3.84 -5.93
CA LYS A 92 -11.15 3.64 -4.53
C LYS A 92 -12.14 2.49 -4.35
N ASN A 93 -13.10 2.36 -5.24
CA ASN A 93 -14.14 1.33 -5.15
C ASN A 93 -13.64 -0.09 -5.42
N GLU A 94 -12.45 -0.23 -6.03
CA GLU A 94 -11.83 -1.53 -6.27
C GLU A 94 -11.04 -2.05 -5.05
N ILE A 95 -10.72 -1.19 -4.09
CA ILE A 95 -9.93 -1.57 -2.89
C ILE A 95 -10.68 -2.62 -2.06
N ASP A 96 -11.96 -2.41 -1.76
CA ASP A 96 -12.73 -3.34 -0.93
C ASP A 96 -12.87 -4.71 -1.62
N LYS A 97 -13.06 -4.72 -2.94
CA LYS A 97 -13.07 -5.96 -3.72
C LYS A 97 -11.72 -6.66 -3.61
N PHE A 98 -10.62 -5.94 -3.83
CA PHE A 98 -9.26 -6.47 -3.75
C PHE A 98 -8.96 -7.06 -2.36
N LEU A 99 -9.34 -6.34 -1.28
CA LEU A 99 -9.14 -6.81 0.10
C LEU A 99 -9.91 -8.11 0.39
N ASN A 100 -11.16 -8.19 -0.06
CA ASN A 100 -11.98 -9.40 0.13
C ASN A 100 -11.45 -10.62 -0.67
N GLU A 101 -10.83 -10.38 -1.83
CA GLU A 101 -10.28 -11.44 -2.68
C GLU A 101 -8.90 -11.95 -2.21
N ASN A 102 -8.09 -11.09 -1.59
CA ASN A 102 -6.69 -11.38 -1.31
C ASN A 102 -6.36 -11.50 0.19
N PHE A 103 -7.27 -11.11 1.09
CA PHE A 103 -7.03 -11.17 2.54
C PHE A 103 -8.07 -12.05 3.22
N TYR A 104 -7.57 -13.08 3.90
CA TYR A 104 -8.43 -13.98 4.68
C TYR A 104 -9.07 -13.23 5.86
N ASN A 105 -10.38 -13.45 6.05
CA ASN A 105 -11.16 -12.82 7.14
C ASN A 105 -11.09 -11.28 7.20
N TYR A 106 -10.90 -10.61 6.08
CA TYR A 106 -10.86 -9.15 6.05
C TYR A 106 -12.07 -8.53 6.79
N GLY A 107 -11.76 -7.65 7.77
CA GLY A 107 -12.76 -7.01 8.65
C GLY A 107 -13.44 -7.94 9.66
N LYS A 108 -13.10 -9.24 9.70
CA LYS A 108 -13.72 -10.23 10.60
C LYS A 108 -12.72 -10.94 11.51
N THR A 109 -11.43 -10.58 11.45
CA THR A 109 -10.34 -11.28 12.15
C THR A 109 -10.57 -11.33 13.66
N VAL A 110 -10.93 -10.21 14.28
CA VAL A 110 -11.19 -10.15 15.74
C VAL A 110 -12.33 -11.10 16.11
N LYS A 111 -13.47 -11.01 15.43
CA LYS A 111 -14.61 -11.90 15.68
C LYS A 111 -14.28 -13.37 15.44
N PHE A 112 -13.48 -13.66 14.43
CA PHE A 112 -13.03 -15.04 14.16
C PHE A 112 -12.13 -15.52 15.30
N PHE A 113 -11.20 -14.70 15.77
CA PHE A 113 -10.30 -15.02 16.87
C PHE A 113 -11.10 -15.27 18.15
N ASP A 114 -11.98 -14.36 18.55
CA ASP A 114 -12.82 -14.49 19.75
C ASP A 114 -13.63 -15.79 19.75
N ASN A 115 -14.24 -16.14 18.60
CA ASN A 115 -15.04 -17.35 18.47
C ASN A 115 -14.24 -18.67 18.48
N ASN A 116 -12.92 -18.62 18.20
CA ASN A 116 -12.09 -19.80 18.07
C ASN A 116 -10.93 -19.84 19.08
N PHE A 117 -10.83 -18.82 19.93
CA PHE A 117 -9.71 -18.70 20.88
C PHE A 117 -9.53 -19.97 21.73
N SER A 118 -10.60 -20.48 22.29
CA SER A 118 -10.60 -21.73 23.10
C SER A 118 -10.15 -22.98 22.32
N LYS A 119 -10.37 -22.99 21.00
CA LYS A 119 -9.96 -24.13 20.14
C LYS A 119 -8.50 -24.05 19.71
N ILE A 120 -7.87 -22.88 19.81
CA ILE A 120 -6.48 -22.67 19.42
C ILE A 120 -5.54 -23.05 20.58
N PHE A 121 -6.00 -22.92 21.82
CA PHE A 121 -5.19 -23.12 23.03
C PHE A 121 -5.61 -24.34 23.88
N ASN A 122 -6.56 -25.12 23.45
CA ASN A 122 -6.91 -26.44 24.00
C ASN A 122 -6.47 -27.55 23.05
#